data_488f2b64a4638e3b55f37d74e9c30adb
#
_entry.id   488f2b64a4638e3b55f37d74e9c30adb
#
_cell.length_a   1.000
_cell.length_b   1.000
_cell.length_c   1.000
_cell.angle_alpha   90.00
_cell.angle_beta   90.00
_cell.angle_gamma   90.00
#
_symmetry.space_group_name_H-M   'P 1'
#
loop_
_entity.id
_entity.type
_entity.pdbx_description
1 polymer ?
#
loop_
_entity_poly.entity_id
_entity_poly.type
_entity_poly.pdbx_seq_one_letter_code
_entity_poly.pdbx_strand_id
1 'polypeptide(L)'
;MAENENVQNPEAQQPQAQPEQDDQPVFQLQRCYLKDASLEMPHAPDILLTPQESAPQVDIQFEVSQRLVQADLYDITVRGTITVKAPEDKVIILAEGRQSGIFSIHGIPAEPLQHVTNVLCPSMVYPYL
;
A
#
# COMPACT_ATOMS: atom_id res chain seq x y z
N MET A 1 7.92 6.90 76.40
CA MET A 1 7.05 7.72 75.56
C MET A 1 7.25 7.33 74.13
N ALA A 2 6.30 6.63 73.59
CA ALA A 2 6.33 6.20 72.22
C ALA A 2 5.76 7.30 71.34
N GLU A 3 6.56 7.90 70.57
CA GLU A 3 6.12 8.78 69.50
C GLU A 3 5.77 7.92 68.30
N ASN A 4 4.49 7.90 68.05
CA ASN A 4 3.93 7.20 66.90
C ASN A 4 4.07 8.11 65.68
N GLU A 5 5.17 8.01 64.99
CA GLU A 5 5.28 8.63 63.68
C GLU A 5 4.55 7.76 62.67
N ASN A 6 3.32 8.09 62.48
CA ASN A 6 2.54 7.57 61.40
C ASN A 6 3.02 8.24 60.12
N VAL A 7 4.04 7.67 59.51
CA VAL A 7 4.45 8.04 58.17
C VAL A 7 3.42 7.44 57.20
N GLN A 8 2.36 8.19 56.98
CA GLN A 8 1.53 7.91 55.83
C GLN A 8 2.36 8.24 54.61
N ASN A 9 2.86 7.20 54.01
CA ASN A 9 3.41 7.28 52.67
C ASN A 9 2.25 7.70 51.75
N PRO A 10 2.29 8.88 51.15
CA PRO A 10 1.34 9.19 50.12
C PRO A 10 1.62 8.24 48.98
N GLU A 11 0.75 7.29 48.78
CA GLU A 11 0.74 6.55 47.54
C GLU A 11 0.72 7.57 46.42
N ALA A 12 1.84 7.71 45.73
CA ALA A 12 1.89 8.42 44.50
C ALA A 12 0.90 7.72 43.58
N GLN A 13 -0.29 8.27 43.52
CA GLN A 13 -1.20 7.91 42.44
C GLN A 13 -0.47 8.28 41.17
N GLN A 14 0.11 7.28 40.54
CA GLN A 14 0.52 7.40 39.17
C GLN A 14 -0.69 7.91 38.42
N PRO A 15 -0.55 9.02 37.68
CA PRO A 15 -1.63 9.42 36.82
C PRO A 15 -1.87 8.24 35.90
N GLN A 16 -3.00 7.58 36.08
CA GLN A 16 -3.46 6.65 35.07
C GLN A 16 -3.55 7.48 33.81
N ALA A 17 -2.66 7.22 32.88
CA ALA A 17 -2.81 7.72 31.56
C ALA A 17 -4.19 7.25 31.10
N GLN A 18 -5.16 8.15 31.17
CA GLN A 18 -6.38 7.93 30.46
C GLN A 18 -5.97 7.67 29.02
N PRO A 19 -6.50 6.64 28.37
CA PRO A 19 -6.35 6.58 26.96
C PRO A 19 -6.96 7.87 26.44
N GLU A 20 -6.10 8.80 26.13
CA GLU A 20 -6.50 9.95 25.37
C GLU A 20 -7.15 9.33 24.13
N GLN A 21 -8.43 9.58 23.96
CA GLN A 21 -9.04 9.36 22.68
C GLN A 21 -8.24 10.22 21.73
N ASP A 22 -7.30 9.56 21.07
CA ASP A 22 -6.34 10.22 20.22
C ASP A 22 -7.08 10.83 19.05
N ASP A 23 -7.36 12.13 19.16
CA ASP A 23 -7.62 12.96 17.99
C ASP A 23 -6.35 13.18 17.16
N GLN A 24 -5.25 12.50 17.52
CA GLN A 24 -4.02 12.56 16.75
C GLN A 24 -4.17 11.78 15.46
N PRO A 25 -3.75 12.36 14.33
CA PRO A 25 -3.79 11.67 13.07
C PRO A 25 -2.90 10.42 13.14
N VAL A 26 -3.46 9.29 12.77
CA VAL A 26 -2.75 8.02 12.64
C VAL A 26 -2.59 7.69 11.17
N PHE A 27 -1.37 7.41 10.78
CA PHE A 27 -1.04 6.92 9.44
C PHE A 27 -0.01 5.81 9.59
N GLN A 28 -0.37 4.58 9.24
CA GLN A 28 0.50 3.44 9.38
C GLN A 28 0.23 2.42 8.29
N LEU A 29 1.30 2.01 7.59
CA LEU A 29 1.26 0.85 6.71
C LEU A 29 1.35 -0.41 7.58
N GLN A 30 0.29 -1.20 7.58
CA GLN A 30 0.23 -2.42 8.38
C GLN A 30 0.75 -3.63 7.64
N ARG A 31 0.44 -3.74 6.36
CA ARG A 31 0.84 -4.88 5.55
C ARG A 31 0.92 -4.48 4.08
N CYS A 32 1.97 -4.95 3.43
CA CYS A 32 2.11 -4.88 1.98
C CYS A 32 2.09 -6.30 1.42
N TYR A 33 1.32 -6.53 0.36
CA TYR A 33 1.17 -7.88 -0.19
C TYR A 33 0.92 -7.84 -1.69
N LEU A 34 1.32 -8.91 -2.36
CA LEU A 34 1.01 -9.13 -3.76
C LEU A 34 -0.39 -9.74 -3.85
N LYS A 35 -1.31 -9.01 -4.46
CA LYS A 35 -2.70 -9.42 -4.55
C LYS A 35 -2.95 -10.34 -5.72
N ASP A 36 -2.32 -10.06 -6.86
CA ASP A 36 -2.50 -10.80 -8.08
C ASP A 36 -1.32 -10.55 -9.02
N ALA A 37 -0.97 -11.54 -9.79
CA ALA A 37 0.06 -11.43 -10.82
C ALA A 37 -0.23 -12.39 -11.96
N SER A 38 -0.09 -11.91 -13.19
CA SER A 38 -0.25 -12.73 -14.38
C SER A 38 0.81 -12.40 -15.41
N LEU A 39 1.21 -13.41 -16.14
CA LEU A 39 2.13 -13.31 -17.27
C LEU A 39 1.61 -14.14 -18.43
N GLU A 40 1.44 -13.50 -19.57
CA GLU A 40 1.01 -14.16 -20.79
C GLU A 40 2.01 -13.91 -21.91
N MET A 41 2.33 -14.96 -22.64
CA MET A 41 3.12 -14.91 -23.86
C MET A 41 2.35 -15.62 -24.98
N PRO A 42 1.38 -14.94 -25.60
CA PRO A 42 0.39 -15.61 -26.45
C PRO A 42 0.95 -16.19 -27.74
N HIS A 43 2.12 -15.71 -28.17
CA HIS A 43 2.77 -16.17 -29.39
C HIS A 43 4.07 -16.95 -29.14
N ALA A 44 4.29 -17.40 -27.92
CA ALA A 44 5.39 -18.31 -27.60
C ALA A 44 5.05 -19.73 -28.04
N PRO A 45 6.02 -20.54 -28.47
CA PRO A 45 7.44 -20.22 -28.55
C PRO A 45 7.87 -19.49 -29.83
N ASP A 46 7.02 -19.42 -30.83
CA ASP A 46 7.38 -18.96 -32.18
C ASP A 46 7.99 -17.54 -32.18
N ILE A 47 7.42 -16.65 -31.38
CA ILE A 47 7.90 -15.27 -31.30
C ILE A 47 9.32 -15.19 -30.73
N LEU A 48 9.71 -16.13 -29.90
CA LEU A 48 11.04 -16.19 -29.32
C LEU A 48 12.11 -16.65 -30.31
N LEU A 49 11.68 -17.34 -31.33
CA LEU A 49 12.56 -17.88 -32.38
C LEU A 49 12.66 -17.00 -33.61
N THR A 50 11.78 -16.02 -33.72
CA THR A 50 11.74 -15.12 -34.86
C THR A 50 12.71 -13.96 -34.63
N PRO A 51 13.68 -13.70 -35.54
CA PRO A 51 14.55 -12.53 -35.43
C PRO A 51 13.73 -11.25 -35.51
N GLN A 52 13.96 -10.37 -34.56
CA GLN A 52 13.29 -9.07 -34.55
C GLN A 52 14.16 -8.04 -35.25
N GLU A 53 13.66 -7.51 -36.37
CA GLU A 53 14.37 -6.49 -37.16
C GLU A 53 14.28 -5.10 -36.55
N SER A 54 13.33 -4.87 -35.63
CA SER A 54 13.15 -3.59 -34.96
C SER A 54 12.94 -3.79 -33.46
N ALA A 55 13.23 -2.74 -32.69
CA ALA A 55 13.00 -2.75 -31.25
C ALA A 55 11.52 -2.94 -30.92
N PRO A 56 11.19 -3.78 -29.93
CA PRO A 56 9.80 -3.94 -29.50
C PRO A 56 9.28 -2.66 -28.84
N GLN A 57 8.00 -2.42 -29.01
CA GLN A 57 7.31 -1.34 -28.33
C GLN A 57 6.87 -1.79 -26.95
N VAL A 58 7.23 -1.00 -25.94
CA VAL A 58 6.84 -1.27 -24.53
C VAL A 58 5.83 -0.23 -24.10
N ASP A 59 4.70 -0.69 -23.61
CA ASP A 59 3.67 0.14 -23.02
C ASP A 59 3.50 -0.24 -21.56
N ILE A 60 3.54 0.76 -20.68
CA ILE A 60 3.39 0.56 -19.24
C ILE A 60 2.26 1.45 -18.76
N GLN A 61 1.28 0.84 -18.08
CA GLN A 61 0.15 1.54 -17.50
C GLN A 61 0.06 1.25 -16.01
N PHE A 62 -0.33 2.26 -15.23
CA PHE A 62 -0.59 2.13 -13.81
C PHE A 62 -1.99 2.60 -13.47
N GLU A 63 -2.65 1.87 -12.63
CA GLU A 63 -3.93 2.23 -12.04
C GLU A 63 -3.86 2.12 -10.54
N VAL A 64 -4.52 3.04 -9.86
CA VAL A 64 -4.64 3.04 -8.41
C VAL A 64 -6.09 2.87 -8.03
N SER A 65 -6.37 1.96 -7.13
CA SER A 65 -7.69 1.78 -6.54
C SER A 65 -7.59 1.74 -5.04
N GLN A 66 -8.69 2.09 -4.38
CA GLN A 66 -8.76 2.11 -2.93
C GLN A 66 -10.10 1.54 -2.47
N ARG A 67 -10.05 0.88 -1.34
CA ARG A 67 -11.24 0.31 -0.71
C ARG A 67 -11.14 0.48 0.79
N LEU A 68 -12.21 0.97 1.40
CA LEU A 68 -12.35 0.94 2.84
C LEU A 68 -12.77 -0.46 3.26
N VAL A 69 -11.89 -1.16 3.99
CA VAL A 69 -12.13 -2.56 4.39
C VAL A 69 -12.89 -2.62 5.71
N GLN A 70 -12.44 -1.84 6.66
CA GLN A 70 -13.07 -1.67 7.98
C GLN A 70 -12.91 -0.23 8.39
N ALA A 71 -13.49 0.16 9.53
CA ALA A 71 -13.29 1.49 10.06
C ALA A 71 -11.78 1.79 10.12
N ASP A 72 -11.35 2.88 9.49
CA ASP A 72 -9.99 3.39 9.45
C ASP A 72 -8.95 2.48 8.75
N LEU A 73 -9.37 1.38 8.12
CA LEU A 73 -8.48 0.50 7.35
C LEU A 73 -8.78 0.60 5.86
N TYR A 74 -7.76 1.00 5.11
CA TYR A 74 -7.84 1.16 3.66
C TYR A 74 -6.93 0.15 2.97
N ASP A 75 -7.48 -0.53 1.97
CA ASP A 75 -6.71 -1.34 1.04
C ASP A 75 -6.43 -0.51 -0.22
N ILE A 76 -5.17 -0.15 -0.40
CA ILE A 76 -4.72 0.65 -1.53
C ILE A 76 -3.97 -0.26 -2.48
N THR A 77 -4.48 -0.36 -3.71
CA THR A 77 -3.92 -1.25 -4.72
C THR A 77 -3.32 -0.45 -5.86
N VAL A 78 -2.10 -0.78 -6.21
CA VAL A 78 -1.45 -0.30 -7.43
C VAL A 78 -1.41 -1.46 -8.42
N ARG A 79 -2.05 -1.27 -9.57
CA ARG A 79 -2.04 -2.21 -10.68
C ARG A 79 -1.09 -1.72 -11.76
N GLY A 80 -0.11 -2.53 -12.11
CA GLY A 80 0.79 -2.27 -13.21
C GLY A 80 0.50 -3.23 -14.35
N THR A 81 0.39 -2.71 -15.56
CA THR A 81 0.24 -3.52 -16.77
C THR A 81 1.37 -3.18 -17.72
N ILE A 82 2.12 -4.19 -18.14
CA ILE A 82 3.21 -4.07 -19.11
C ILE A 82 2.82 -4.86 -20.35
N THR A 83 2.80 -4.17 -21.49
CA THR A 83 2.57 -4.80 -22.78
C THR A 83 3.78 -4.58 -23.66
N VAL A 84 4.38 -5.66 -24.12
CA VAL A 84 5.48 -5.63 -25.09
C VAL A 84 4.97 -6.13 -26.43
N LYS A 85 5.05 -5.29 -27.46
CA LYS A 85 4.55 -5.59 -28.80
C LYS A 85 5.69 -5.62 -29.82
N ALA A 86 5.63 -6.59 -30.69
CA ALA A 86 6.40 -6.62 -31.92
C ALA A 86 5.71 -5.76 -32.99
N PRO A 87 6.38 -5.46 -34.13
CA PRO A 87 5.72 -4.84 -35.26
C PRO A 87 4.42 -5.58 -35.66
N GLU A 88 3.44 -4.85 -36.20
CA GLU A 88 2.11 -5.35 -36.55
C GLU A 88 1.20 -5.63 -35.33
N ASP A 89 1.44 -4.93 -34.21
CA ASP A 89 0.65 -5.06 -32.96
C ASP A 89 0.62 -6.47 -32.35
N LYS A 90 1.62 -7.26 -32.66
CA LYS A 90 1.74 -8.62 -32.14
C LYS A 90 2.27 -8.61 -30.72
N VAL A 91 1.46 -9.03 -29.76
CA VAL A 91 1.82 -9.03 -28.35
C VAL A 91 2.85 -10.12 -28.06
N ILE A 92 4.03 -9.71 -27.57
CA ILE A 92 5.07 -10.64 -27.12
C ILE A 92 4.85 -11.06 -25.69
N ILE A 93 4.66 -10.07 -24.81
CA ILE A 93 4.47 -10.25 -23.37
C ILE A 93 3.34 -9.37 -22.92
N LEU A 94 2.44 -9.92 -22.14
CA LEU A 94 1.45 -9.18 -21.37
C LEU A 94 1.62 -9.58 -19.90
N ALA A 95 2.07 -8.65 -19.09
CA ALA A 95 2.25 -8.86 -17.65
C ALA A 95 1.39 -7.88 -16.87
N GLU A 96 0.74 -8.37 -15.84
CA GLU A 96 -0.08 -7.57 -14.95
C GLU A 96 0.21 -7.97 -13.51
N GLY A 97 0.36 -6.97 -12.65
CA GLY A 97 0.55 -7.19 -11.23
C GLY A 97 -0.28 -6.21 -10.43
N ARG A 98 -0.83 -6.69 -9.32
CA ARG A 98 -1.52 -5.87 -8.34
C ARG A 98 -0.82 -6.00 -7.00
N GLN A 99 -0.22 -4.91 -6.57
CA GLN A 99 0.42 -4.82 -5.25
C GLN A 99 -0.45 -3.94 -4.36
N SER A 100 -0.71 -4.41 -3.16
CA SER A 100 -1.60 -3.74 -2.23
C SER A 100 -0.92 -3.44 -0.91
N GLY A 101 -1.38 -2.39 -0.25
CA GLY A 101 -1.02 -2.07 1.11
C GLY A 101 -2.26 -1.84 1.95
N ILE A 102 -2.25 -2.36 3.16
CA ILE A 102 -3.28 -2.08 4.15
C ILE A 102 -2.78 -0.96 5.04
N PHE A 103 -3.49 0.15 5.03
CA PHE A 103 -3.15 1.36 5.78
C PHE A 103 -4.18 1.62 6.86
N SER A 104 -3.70 1.89 8.05
CA SER A 104 -4.51 2.46 9.13
C SER A 104 -4.44 3.97 9.03
N ILE A 105 -5.55 4.60 8.75
CA ILE A 105 -5.63 6.06 8.57
C ILE A 105 -6.79 6.57 9.41
N HIS A 106 -6.48 7.44 10.38
CA HIS A 106 -7.46 7.99 11.29
C HIS A 106 -7.14 9.44 11.62
N GLY A 107 -8.18 10.24 11.81
CA GLY A 107 -8.02 11.62 12.26
C GLY A 107 -7.49 12.58 11.21
N ILE A 108 -7.53 12.23 9.92
CA ILE A 108 -7.11 13.08 8.82
C ILE A 108 -8.35 13.70 8.17
N PRO A 109 -8.40 15.04 8.01
CA PRO A 109 -9.51 15.70 7.31
C PRO A 109 -9.67 15.20 5.87
N ALA A 110 -10.88 15.37 5.32
CA ALA A 110 -11.24 14.79 4.03
C ALA A 110 -10.34 15.21 2.86
N GLU A 111 -9.92 16.47 2.77
CA GLU A 111 -9.07 16.95 1.69
C GLU A 111 -7.65 16.35 1.74
N PRO A 112 -6.91 16.44 2.88
CA PRO A 112 -5.65 15.76 3.01
C PRO A 112 -5.77 14.25 2.87
N LEU A 113 -6.88 13.65 3.31
CA LEU A 113 -7.13 12.23 3.20
C LEU A 113 -7.15 11.78 1.74
N GLN A 114 -7.78 12.53 0.84
CA GLN A 114 -7.77 12.20 -0.59
C GLN A 114 -6.36 12.21 -1.15
N HIS A 115 -5.54 13.18 -0.78
CA HIS A 115 -4.14 13.22 -1.21
C HIS A 115 -3.36 12.02 -0.68
N VAL A 116 -3.55 11.67 0.59
CA VAL A 116 -2.90 10.51 1.22
C VAL A 116 -3.27 9.22 0.50
N THR A 117 -4.55 8.98 0.26
CA THR A 117 -5.01 7.73 -0.39
C THR A 117 -4.71 7.68 -1.88
N ASN A 118 -4.66 8.80 -2.57
CA ASN A 118 -4.46 8.85 -4.01
C ASN A 118 -3.00 8.97 -4.42
N VAL A 119 -2.13 9.51 -3.58
CA VAL A 119 -0.73 9.80 -3.91
C VAL A 119 0.24 9.15 -2.95
N LEU A 120 0.13 9.42 -1.66
CA LEU A 120 1.11 8.97 -0.68
C LEU A 120 1.09 7.46 -0.50
N CYS A 121 -0.07 6.87 -0.28
CA CYS A 121 -0.20 5.42 -0.12
C CYS A 121 0.25 4.66 -1.37
N PRO A 122 -0.19 5.03 -2.58
CA PRO A 122 0.31 4.36 -3.78
C PRO A 122 1.82 4.47 -3.96
N SER A 123 2.41 5.60 -3.61
CA SER A 123 3.86 5.79 -3.72
C SER A 123 4.64 4.87 -2.78
N MET A 124 4.06 4.49 -1.65
CA MET A 124 4.65 3.52 -0.73
C MET A 124 4.49 2.08 -1.20
N VAL A 125 3.43 1.78 -1.92
CA VAL A 125 3.15 0.43 -2.46
C VAL A 125 3.89 0.19 -3.77
N TYR A 126 4.05 1.20 -4.58
CA TYR A 126 4.65 1.15 -5.91
C TYR A 126 6.02 0.44 -5.97
N PRO A 127 6.97 0.67 -5.05
CA PRO A 127 8.28 0.03 -5.11
C PRO A 127 8.24 -1.49 -4.99
N TYR A 128 7.16 -2.05 -4.48
CA TYR A 128 6.99 -3.50 -4.32
C TYR A 128 6.35 -4.17 -5.53
N LEU A 129 5.81 -3.38 -6.45
CA LEU A 129 5.24 -3.87 -7.68
C LEU A 129 6.34 -4.26 -8.69
#